data_98f96d78ff0f5ff2a5d76adc79850fab
#
_entry.id   98f96d78ff0f5ff2a5d76adc79850fab
#
_cell.length_a   1.000
_cell.length_b   1.000
_cell.length_c   1.000
_cell.angle_alpha   90.00
_cell.angle_beta   90.00
_cell.angle_gamma   90.00
#
_symmetry.space_group_name_H-M   'P 1'
#
loop_
_entity.id
_entity.type
_entity.pdbx_description
1 polymer ?
#
loop_
_entity_poly.entity_id
_entity_poly.type
_entity_poly.pdbx_seq_one_letter_code
_entity_poly.pdbx_strand_id
1 'polypeptide(L)'
;MPRVLEPDAAIFCSDLSIARASAETRVVDGVSLHVKPGDVVAVMGATGAGKSSLASCLAGAEHRDLRIVGGVGEVAGISLRARGRARRVLTYRTGHLPQGANAALPSRLTISEIVSEPITARDRKVNERALALRVAALLDELQLPIGASEKYPYELSSGMRQRVAIARSLVLDPTVLIADEPYANLDVDVRPAVRDALLRRVDDGMALLVVTNERELVTDLDAQVLVLRAGHPIGVGRSLDEVLWTPDEATRIGG
;
A
#
# COMPACT_ATOMS: atom_id res chain seq x y z
N MET A 1 -3.06 -20.02 23.16
CA MET A 1 -4.33 -19.42 22.73
C MET A 1 -4.64 -19.89 21.31
N PRO A 2 -5.86 -20.37 21.02
CA PRO A 2 -6.19 -20.83 19.69
C PRO A 2 -6.09 -19.67 18.69
N ARG A 3 -5.48 -19.93 17.52
CA ARG A 3 -5.50 -19.05 16.35
C ARG A 3 -6.95 -18.80 15.97
N VAL A 4 -7.46 -17.60 16.19
CA VAL A 4 -8.68 -17.15 15.51
C VAL A 4 -8.21 -16.77 14.10
N LEU A 5 -8.10 -17.79 13.25
CA LEU A 5 -8.01 -17.59 11.81
C LEU A 5 -9.43 -17.17 11.38
N GLU A 6 -9.63 -15.90 11.08
CA GLU A 6 -10.76 -15.51 10.25
C GLU A 6 -10.36 -15.82 8.81
N PRO A 7 -10.97 -16.83 8.19
CA PRO A 7 -10.49 -17.38 6.90
C PRO A 7 -10.65 -16.40 5.73
N ASP A 8 -11.30 -15.26 5.90
CA ASP A 8 -11.69 -14.34 4.83
C ASP A 8 -10.92 -13.01 4.80
N ALA A 9 -9.92 -12.78 5.68
CA ALA A 9 -9.21 -11.52 5.68
C ALA A 9 -8.05 -11.49 4.67
N ALA A 10 -8.01 -10.48 3.82
CA ALA A 10 -6.85 -10.16 2.99
C ALA A 10 -5.74 -9.48 3.83
N ILE A 11 -6.13 -8.61 4.78
CA ILE A 11 -5.24 -8.02 5.79
C ILE A 11 -5.89 -8.22 7.16
N PHE A 12 -5.15 -8.83 8.07
CA PHE A 12 -5.56 -9.01 9.46
C PHE A 12 -4.48 -8.55 10.41
N CYS A 13 -4.84 -7.71 11.37
CA CYS A 13 -3.99 -7.31 12.48
C CYS A 13 -4.79 -7.37 13.77
N SER A 14 -4.17 -7.88 14.84
CA SER A 14 -4.71 -7.84 16.19
C SER A 14 -3.64 -7.32 17.14
N ASP A 15 -3.90 -6.15 17.71
CA ASP A 15 -3.01 -5.47 18.65
C ASP A 15 -1.57 -5.29 18.11
N LEU A 16 -1.46 -5.03 16.80
CA LEU A 16 -0.16 -4.96 16.11
C LEU A 16 0.62 -3.74 16.59
N SER A 17 1.81 -3.99 17.12
CA SER A 17 2.73 -2.94 17.56
C SER A 17 4.07 -3.08 16.85
N ILE A 18 4.60 -1.95 16.35
CA ILE A 18 5.82 -1.85 15.56
C ILE A 18 6.75 -0.84 16.22
N ALA A 19 8.02 -1.20 16.39
CA ALA A 19 9.06 -0.30 16.88
C ALA A 19 10.18 -0.15 15.85
N ARG A 20 10.96 0.93 15.96
CA ARG A 20 12.22 1.06 15.23
C ARG A 20 13.29 0.22 15.93
N ALA A 21 14.16 -0.41 15.14
CA ALA A 21 15.24 -1.25 15.68
C ALA A 21 16.24 -0.47 16.56
N SER A 22 16.40 0.82 16.25
CA SER A 22 17.31 1.76 16.93
C SER A 22 16.69 2.47 18.15
N ALA A 23 15.39 2.30 18.40
CA ALA A 23 14.68 2.98 19.46
C ALA A 23 13.73 2.02 20.20
N GLU A 24 13.58 2.20 21.50
CA GLU A 24 12.56 1.48 22.30
C GLU A 24 11.14 1.98 22.00
N THR A 25 11.02 3.14 21.36
CA THR A 25 9.75 3.79 21.09
C THR A 25 8.98 3.08 19.99
N ARG A 26 7.74 2.72 20.29
CA ARG A 26 6.80 2.19 19.29
C ARG A 26 6.39 3.30 18.33
N VAL A 27 6.47 3.02 17.03
CA VAL A 27 6.00 3.92 15.97
C VAL A 27 4.57 3.62 15.55
N VAL A 28 4.10 2.41 15.88
CA VAL A 28 2.71 1.96 15.78
C VAL A 28 2.44 1.14 17.03
N ASP A 29 1.30 1.35 17.67
CA ASP A 29 0.94 0.69 18.92
C ASP A 29 -0.54 0.32 18.95
N GLY A 30 -0.81 -0.99 19.09
CA GLY A 30 -2.14 -1.52 19.31
C GLY A 30 -3.09 -1.46 18.09
N VAL A 31 -2.59 -1.48 16.84
CA VAL A 31 -3.45 -1.44 15.66
C VAL A 31 -4.13 -2.79 15.45
N SER A 32 -5.47 -2.75 15.41
CA SER A 32 -6.31 -3.87 14.99
C SER A 32 -7.05 -3.48 13.71
N LEU A 33 -6.95 -4.33 12.69
CA LEU A 33 -7.46 -4.07 11.35
C LEU A 33 -7.93 -5.38 10.71
N HIS A 34 -9.08 -5.34 10.06
CA HIS A 34 -9.63 -6.46 9.30
C HIS A 34 -10.11 -5.95 7.95
N VAL A 35 -9.42 -6.33 6.87
CA VAL A 35 -9.74 -5.93 5.50
C VAL A 35 -10.03 -7.19 4.71
N LYS A 36 -11.20 -7.28 4.09
CA LYS A 36 -11.58 -8.40 3.24
C LYS A 36 -11.11 -8.20 1.80
N PRO A 37 -11.05 -9.25 0.98
CA PRO A 37 -10.93 -9.09 -0.46
C PRO A 37 -12.04 -8.17 -1.00
N GLY A 38 -11.67 -7.21 -1.83
CA GLY A 38 -12.58 -6.20 -2.37
C GLY A 38 -12.85 -5.00 -1.45
N ASP A 39 -12.30 -4.97 -0.23
CA ASP A 39 -12.42 -3.80 0.64
C ASP A 39 -11.32 -2.77 0.37
N VAL A 40 -11.67 -1.50 0.63
CA VAL A 40 -10.71 -0.38 0.63
C VAL A 40 -10.64 0.24 2.02
N VAL A 41 -9.42 0.43 2.52
CA VAL A 41 -9.16 1.11 3.81
C VAL A 41 -8.16 2.24 3.61
N ALA A 42 -8.52 3.43 4.07
CA ALA A 42 -7.66 4.59 4.13
C ALA A 42 -7.10 4.79 5.55
N VAL A 43 -5.78 4.84 5.66
CA VAL A 43 -5.08 5.18 6.91
C VAL A 43 -4.71 6.66 6.88
N MET A 44 -5.32 7.43 7.76
CA MET A 44 -5.15 8.88 7.88
C MET A 44 -4.44 9.27 9.17
N GLY A 45 -4.00 10.52 9.25
CA GLY A 45 -3.37 11.08 10.46
C GLY A 45 -2.22 12.03 10.12
N ALA A 46 -1.76 12.79 11.10
CA ALA A 46 -0.69 13.77 10.93
C ALA A 46 0.63 13.12 10.44
N THR A 47 1.52 13.93 9.89
CA THR A 47 2.89 13.50 9.57
C THR A 47 3.57 12.97 10.84
N GLY A 48 4.24 11.84 10.73
CA GLY A 48 4.86 11.17 11.89
C GLY A 48 3.90 10.30 12.70
N ALA A 49 2.62 10.19 12.36
CA ALA A 49 1.64 9.35 13.08
C ALA A 49 1.88 7.83 12.97
N GLY A 50 2.87 7.37 12.18
CA GLY A 50 3.17 5.94 12.02
C GLY A 50 2.59 5.29 10.76
N LYS A 51 1.85 6.03 9.93
CA LYS A 51 1.14 5.52 8.75
C LYS A 51 2.04 4.75 7.78
N SER A 52 3.12 5.38 7.30
CA SER A 52 4.06 4.75 6.35
C SER A 52 4.83 3.59 6.97
N SER A 53 5.05 3.61 8.30
CA SER A 53 5.65 2.48 9.02
C SER A 53 4.69 1.29 9.08
N LEU A 54 3.40 1.54 9.31
CA LEU A 54 2.36 0.52 9.24
C LEU A 54 2.27 -0.05 7.81
N ALA A 55 2.14 0.81 6.80
CA ALA A 55 2.08 0.42 5.39
C ALA A 55 3.26 -0.46 4.97
N SER A 56 4.48 -0.03 5.27
CA SER A 56 5.71 -0.77 4.96
C SER A 56 5.77 -2.14 5.65
N CYS A 57 5.34 -2.21 6.91
CA CYS A 57 5.27 -3.46 7.65
C CYS A 57 4.27 -4.44 7.02
N LEU A 58 3.05 -3.96 6.69
CA LEU A 58 2.01 -4.75 6.04
C LEU A 58 2.42 -5.22 4.64
N ALA A 59 3.13 -4.38 3.89
CA ALA A 59 3.65 -4.75 2.58
C ALA A 59 4.74 -5.84 2.63
N GLY A 60 5.21 -6.20 3.81
CA GLY A 60 6.34 -7.09 3.96
C GLY A 60 7.63 -6.48 3.41
N ALA A 61 7.72 -5.17 3.28
CA ALA A 61 8.92 -4.49 2.81
C ALA A 61 10.10 -4.76 3.76
N GLU A 62 11.31 -4.87 3.20
CA GLU A 62 12.52 -5.02 4.00
C GLU A 62 12.92 -3.67 4.59
N HIS A 63 12.37 -3.36 5.77
CA HIS A 63 12.88 -2.28 6.60
C HIS A 63 13.79 -2.88 7.68
N ARG A 64 15.08 -2.65 7.53
CA ARG A 64 16.08 -3.06 8.56
C ARG A 64 15.80 -2.39 9.92
N ASP A 65 15.05 -1.29 9.89
CA ASP A 65 14.78 -0.46 11.07
C ASP A 65 13.41 -0.70 11.71
N LEU A 66 12.56 -1.58 11.15
CA LEU A 66 11.24 -1.87 11.71
C LEU A 66 11.16 -3.31 12.22
N ARG A 67 10.62 -3.48 13.43
CA ARG A 67 10.34 -4.78 14.02
C ARG A 67 8.96 -4.82 14.66
N ILE A 68 8.28 -5.95 14.55
CA ILE A 68 7.01 -6.20 15.23
C ILE A 68 7.33 -6.59 16.67
N VAL A 69 6.88 -5.77 17.63
CA VAL A 69 7.14 -5.93 19.07
C VAL A 69 5.93 -6.39 19.85
N GLY A 70 4.72 -6.28 19.31
CA GLY A 70 3.46 -6.73 19.93
C GLY A 70 2.46 -7.22 18.89
N GLY A 71 1.45 -7.95 19.34
CA GLY A 71 0.34 -8.43 18.57
C GLY A 71 0.70 -9.40 17.43
N VAL A 72 -0.24 -9.57 16.51
CA VAL A 72 -0.10 -10.42 15.33
C VAL A 72 -0.57 -9.67 14.09
N GLY A 73 -0.02 -10.03 12.93
CA GLY A 73 -0.47 -9.52 11.63
C GLY A 73 -0.24 -10.54 10.53
N GLU A 74 -1.21 -10.62 9.63
CA GLU A 74 -1.17 -11.48 8.45
C GLU A 74 -1.66 -10.68 7.24
N VAL A 75 -1.03 -10.90 6.09
CA VAL A 75 -1.44 -10.32 4.80
C VAL A 75 -1.42 -11.42 3.76
N ALA A 76 -2.49 -11.53 2.97
CA ALA A 76 -2.69 -12.60 2.01
C ALA A 76 -2.53 -14.02 2.63
N GLY A 77 -2.95 -14.20 3.90
CA GLY A 77 -2.83 -15.43 4.66
C GLY A 77 -1.41 -15.76 5.13
N ILE A 78 -0.49 -14.80 5.07
CA ILE A 78 0.92 -14.98 5.44
C ILE A 78 1.27 -14.08 6.60
N SER A 79 1.82 -14.65 7.67
CA SER A 79 2.26 -13.90 8.84
C SER A 79 3.32 -12.86 8.49
N LEU A 80 3.19 -11.65 9.01
CA LEU A 80 4.18 -10.57 8.87
C LEU A 80 5.54 -10.92 9.50
N ARG A 81 5.58 -11.91 10.41
CA ARG A 81 6.82 -12.46 10.97
C ARG A 81 7.45 -13.57 10.13
N ALA A 82 6.83 -13.92 9.00
CA ALA A 82 7.34 -14.94 8.10
C ALA A 82 8.73 -14.59 7.56
N ARG A 83 9.55 -15.62 7.31
CA ARG A 83 10.89 -15.50 6.77
C ARG A 83 11.07 -16.43 5.56
N GLY A 84 12.16 -16.25 4.82
CA GLY A 84 12.52 -17.14 3.72
C GLY A 84 11.42 -17.23 2.64
N ARG A 85 11.02 -18.44 2.29
CA ARG A 85 10.05 -18.68 1.21
C ARG A 85 8.69 -18.02 1.46
N ALA A 86 8.15 -18.12 2.68
CA ALA A 86 6.85 -17.53 3.01
C ALA A 86 6.88 -16.00 2.83
N ARG A 87 7.96 -15.33 3.24
CA ARG A 87 8.12 -13.88 3.01
C ARG A 87 8.18 -13.55 1.51
N ARG A 88 8.84 -14.35 0.69
CA ARG A 88 8.83 -14.15 -0.77
C ARG A 88 7.43 -14.27 -1.36
N VAL A 89 6.62 -15.21 -0.86
CA VAL A 89 5.22 -15.34 -1.29
C VAL A 89 4.41 -14.11 -0.85
N LEU A 90 4.62 -13.60 0.36
CA LEU A 90 4.00 -12.35 0.83
C LEU A 90 4.29 -11.20 -0.14
N THR A 91 5.56 -10.92 -0.44
CA THR A 91 5.95 -9.84 -1.36
C THR A 91 5.57 -10.09 -2.83
N TYR A 92 5.18 -11.30 -3.19
CA TYR A 92 4.61 -11.61 -4.50
C TYR A 92 3.12 -11.28 -4.57
N ARG A 93 2.38 -11.57 -3.48
CA ARG A 93 0.93 -11.35 -3.39
C ARG A 93 0.56 -9.92 -3.00
N THR A 94 1.52 -9.17 -2.49
CA THR A 94 1.31 -7.80 -2.01
C THR A 94 2.03 -6.80 -2.90
N GLY A 95 1.29 -5.97 -3.62
CA GLY A 95 1.81 -4.79 -4.29
C GLY A 95 2.16 -3.73 -3.25
N HIS A 96 3.24 -3.01 -3.46
CA HIS A 96 3.67 -1.93 -2.57
C HIS A 96 4.04 -0.69 -3.38
N LEU A 97 3.34 0.40 -3.13
CA LEU A 97 3.69 1.75 -3.58
C LEU A 97 4.17 2.54 -2.36
N PRO A 98 5.47 2.62 -2.08
CA PRO A 98 5.97 3.37 -0.93
C PRO A 98 5.90 4.88 -1.18
N GLN A 99 5.92 5.67 -0.10
CA GLN A 99 6.01 7.12 -0.18
C GLN A 99 7.24 7.54 -1.01
N GLY A 100 7.06 8.50 -1.93
CA GLY A 100 8.13 8.99 -2.80
C GLY A 100 8.59 7.99 -3.87
N ALA A 101 7.81 6.96 -4.18
CA ALA A 101 8.14 5.94 -5.17
C ALA A 101 8.54 6.52 -6.55
N ASN A 102 7.92 7.64 -6.93
CA ASN A 102 8.23 8.36 -8.17
C ASN A 102 9.67 8.89 -8.24
N ALA A 103 10.26 9.25 -7.09
CA ALA A 103 11.65 9.72 -7.01
C ALA A 103 12.66 8.56 -6.88
N ALA A 104 12.20 7.40 -6.45
CA ALA A 104 13.03 6.22 -6.20
C ALA A 104 13.16 5.28 -7.43
N LEU A 105 12.60 5.66 -8.59
CA LEU A 105 12.71 4.85 -9.80
C LEU A 105 14.18 4.74 -10.27
N PRO A 106 14.65 3.53 -10.66
CA PRO A 106 16.02 3.34 -11.15
C PRO A 106 16.30 4.17 -12.40
N SER A 107 17.19 5.16 -12.31
CA SER A 107 17.45 6.12 -13.39
C SER A 107 18.13 5.53 -14.64
N ARG A 108 18.69 4.31 -14.55
CA ARG A 108 19.42 3.64 -15.63
C ARG A 108 18.59 2.60 -16.38
N LEU A 109 17.37 2.37 -15.97
CA LEU A 109 16.44 1.44 -16.60
C LEU A 109 15.38 2.22 -17.37
N THR A 110 14.92 1.67 -18.48
CA THR A 110 13.75 2.17 -19.19
C THR A 110 12.48 1.93 -18.37
N ILE A 111 11.41 2.63 -18.71
CA ILE A 111 10.12 2.46 -18.03
C ILE A 111 9.60 1.03 -18.18
N SER A 112 9.77 0.42 -19.37
CA SER A 112 9.42 -0.98 -19.59
C SER A 112 10.19 -1.93 -18.67
N GLU A 113 11.49 -1.73 -18.52
CA GLU A 113 12.33 -2.53 -17.61
C GLU A 113 11.93 -2.33 -16.15
N ILE A 114 11.63 -1.10 -15.73
CA ILE A 114 11.20 -0.77 -14.36
C ILE A 114 9.88 -1.45 -14.02
N VAL A 115 8.89 -1.39 -14.92
CA VAL A 115 7.57 -2.01 -14.69
C VAL A 115 7.65 -3.52 -14.74
N SER A 116 8.49 -4.09 -15.62
CA SER A 116 8.65 -5.54 -15.76
C SER A 116 9.55 -6.18 -14.69
N GLU A 117 10.39 -5.41 -14.01
CA GLU A 117 11.38 -5.91 -13.03
C GLU A 117 10.76 -6.83 -11.96
N PRO A 118 9.60 -6.55 -11.36
CA PRO A 118 9.01 -7.47 -10.38
C PRO A 118 8.72 -8.86 -10.93
N ILE A 119 8.44 -9.01 -12.22
CA ILE A 119 8.25 -10.30 -12.89
C ILE A 119 9.60 -10.93 -13.21
N THR A 120 10.49 -10.20 -13.90
CA THR A 120 11.77 -10.72 -14.41
C THR A 120 12.74 -11.10 -13.29
N ALA A 121 12.68 -10.42 -12.14
CA ALA A 121 13.46 -10.77 -10.95
C ALA A 121 13.05 -12.13 -10.35
N ARG A 122 11.85 -12.61 -10.63
CA ARG A 122 11.30 -13.88 -10.12
C ARG A 122 11.39 -15.01 -11.13
N ASP A 123 11.12 -14.71 -12.40
CA ASP A 123 11.16 -15.66 -13.50
C ASP A 123 11.95 -15.08 -14.67
N ARG A 124 13.15 -15.62 -14.90
CA ARG A 124 14.00 -15.24 -16.03
C ARG A 124 13.58 -15.86 -17.36
N LYS A 125 12.62 -16.78 -17.34
CA LYS A 125 12.12 -17.49 -18.54
C LYS A 125 10.75 -16.99 -18.98
N VAL A 126 10.34 -15.80 -18.49
CA VAL A 126 9.07 -15.21 -18.86
C VAL A 126 8.99 -14.99 -20.38
N ASN A 127 7.80 -15.16 -20.95
CA ASN A 127 7.55 -14.84 -22.35
C ASN A 127 7.65 -13.33 -22.56
N GLU A 128 8.69 -12.89 -23.25
CA GLU A 128 8.98 -11.46 -23.47
C GLU A 128 7.83 -10.71 -24.17
N ARG A 129 7.17 -11.36 -25.14
CA ARG A 129 6.04 -10.76 -25.85
C ARG A 129 4.83 -10.58 -24.93
N ALA A 130 4.51 -11.57 -24.11
CA ALA A 130 3.42 -11.46 -23.15
C ALA A 130 3.71 -10.40 -22.08
N LEU A 131 4.97 -10.32 -21.63
CA LEU A 131 5.42 -9.31 -20.68
C LEU A 131 5.31 -7.90 -21.27
N ALA A 132 5.77 -7.70 -22.50
CA ALA A 132 5.67 -6.40 -23.19
C ALA A 132 4.22 -5.96 -23.36
N LEU A 133 3.31 -6.86 -23.74
CA LEU A 133 1.87 -6.56 -23.84
C LEU A 133 1.28 -6.16 -22.50
N ARG A 134 1.66 -6.87 -21.42
CA ARG A 134 1.20 -6.55 -20.08
C ARG A 134 1.68 -5.17 -19.60
N VAL A 135 2.95 -4.86 -19.81
CA VAL A 135 3.51 -3.54 -19.50
C VAL A 135 2.79 -2.45 -20.31
N ALA A 136 2.64 -2.64 -21.62
CA ALA A 136 1.95 -1.69 -22.47
C ALA A 136 0.50 -1.43 -22.02
N ALA A 137 -0.25 -2.49 -21.67
CA ALA A 137 -1.61 -2.37 -21.17
C ALA A 137 -1.69 -1.58 -19.85
N LEU A 138 -0.77 -1.80 -18.91
CA LEU A 138 -0.71 -1.05 -17.65
C LEU A 138 -0.35 0.43 -17.86
N LEU A 139 0.57 0.71 -18.79
CA LEU A 139 0.96 2.09 -19.10
C LEU A 139 -0.19 2.84 -19.78
N ASP A 140 -0.92 2.18 -20.69
CA ASP A 140 -2.09 2.74 -21.36
C ASP A 140 -3.24 2.97 -20.36
N GLU A 141 -3.54 2.00 -19.53
CA GLU A 141 -4.54 2.09 -18.45
C GLU A 141 -4.31 3.30 -17.54
N LEU A 142 -3.05 3.61 -17.24
CA LEU A 142 -2.65 4.76 -16.44
C LEU A 142 -2.39 6.02 -17.27
N GLN A 143 -2.84 6.05 -18.53
CA GLN A 143 -2.74 7.19 -19.44
C GLN A 143 -1.30 7.72 -19.61
N LEU A 144 -0.32 6.84 -19.62
CA LEU A 144 1.02 7.22 -20.03
C LEU A 144 1.10 7.33 -21.56
N PRO A 145 1.81 8.31 -22.09
CA PRO A 145 1.85 8.54 -23.56
C PRO A 145 2.50 7.36 -24.29
N ILE A 146 2.08 7.15 -25.53
CA ILE A 146 2.69 6.19 -26.46
C ILE A 146 4.20 6.46 -26.53
N GLY A 147 5.00 5.41 -26.42
CA GLY A 147 6.47 5.51 -26.39
C GLY A 147 7.08 5.84 -25.03
N ALA A 148 6.27 6.02 -23.98
CA ALA A 148 6.82 6.18 -22.62
C ALA A 148 7.62 4.96 -22.16
N SER A 149 7.28 3.77 -22.65
CA SER A 149 7.95 2.49 -22.30
C SER A 149 9.45 2.49 -22.57
N GLU A 150 9.90 3.21 -23.62
CA GLU A 150 11.30 3.28 -24.03
C GLU A 150 12.08 4.40 -23.36
N LYS A 151 11.38 5.30 -22.65
CA LYS A 151 12.00 6.43 -21.96
C LYS A 151 12.63 6.01 -20.64
N TYR A 152 13.49 6.89 -20.12
CA TYR A 152 14.07 6.79 -18.80
C TYR A 152 13.31 7.71 -17.81
N PRO A 153 13.37 7.46 -16.48
CA PRO A 153 12.66 8.26 -15.50
C PRO A 153 12.95 9.77 -15.55
N TYR A 154 14.17 10.16 -15.89
CA TYR A 154 14.55 11.58 -15.97
C TYR A 154 13.91 12.33 -17.16
N GLU A 155 13.35 11.61 -18.13
CA GLU A 155 12.62 12.18 -19.28
C GLU A 155 11.14 12.39 -18.97
N LEU A 156 10.66 11.95 -17.80
CA LEU A 156 9.26 12.00 -17.43
C LEU A 156 8.98 13.09 -16.38
N SER A 157 7.79 13.65 -16.40
CA SER A 157 7.29 14.50 -15.31
C SER A 157 7.14 13.73 -14.00
N SER A 158 7.02 14.42 -12.87
CA SER A 158 6.81 13.79 -11.58
C SER A 158 5.52 12.95 -11.53
N GLY A 159 4.43 13.45 -12.12
CA GLY A 159 3.17 12.74 -12.23
C GLY A 159 3.25 11.51 -13.16
N MET A 160 4.01 11.58 -14.26
CA MET A 160 4.27 10.42 -15.09
C MET A 160 5.07 9.36 -14.33
N ARG A 161 6.12 9.76 -13.60
CA ARG A 161 6.89 8.83 -12.75
C ARG A 161 6.02 8.18 -11.65
N GLN A 162 5.08 8.93 -11.07
CA GLN A 162 4.14 8.38 -10.09
C GLN A 162 3.27 7.29 -10.72
N ARG A 163 2.74 7.51 -11.91
CA ARG A 163 1.95 6.51 -12.64
C ARG A 163 2.77 5.27 -13.03
N VAL A 164 4.04 5.45 -13.37
CA VAL A 164 4.98 4.32 -13.57
C VAL A 164 5.17 3.52 -12.28
N ALA A 165 5.33 4.19 -11.14
CA ALA A 165 5.46 3.51 -9.85
C ALA A 165 4.18 2.72 -9.48
N ILE A 166 3.00 3.28 -9.79
CA ILE A 166 1.72 2.58 -9.65
C ILE A 166 1.67 1.36 -10.58
N ALA A 167 2.00 1.50 -11.88
CA ALA A 167 2.06 0.39 -12.83
C ALA A 167 2.97 -0.75 -12.30
N ARG A 168 4.15 -0.40 -11.81
CA ARG A 168 5.09 -1.35 -11.22
C ARG A 168 4.52 -2.09 -10.01
N SER A 169 3.74 -1.41 -9.16
CA SER A 169 3.11 -2.03 -7.99
C SER A 169 1.98 -3.00 -8.35
N LEU A 170 1.37 -2.83 -9.52
CA LEU A 170 0.24 -3.61 -10.02
C LEU A 170 0.66 -4.75 -10.97
N VAL A 171 1.90 -4.75 -11.48
CA VAL A 171 2.31 -5.65 -12.56
C VAL A 171 2.21 -7.14 -12.24
N LEU A 172 2.23 -7.52 -10.97
CA LEU A 172 2.10 -8.91 -10.50
C LEU A 172 0.65 -9.35 -10.23
N ASP A 173 -0.37 -8.53 -10.53
CA ASP A 173 -1.76 -8.74 -10.10
C ASP A 173 -1.85 -9.10 -8.61
N PRO A 174 -1.42 -8.20 -7.73
CA PRO A 174 -1.39 -8.51 -6.32
C PRO A 174 -2.81 -8.71 -5.76
N THR A 175 -2.96 -9.62 -4.81
CA THR A 175 -4.23 -9.80 -4.07
C THR A 175 -4.44 -8.73 -3.01
N VAL A 176 -3.38 -8.04 -2.61
CA VAL A 176 -3.39 -6.90 -1.69
C VAL A 176 -2.50 -5.81 -2.27
N LEU A 177 -2.98 -4.58 -2.35
CA LEU A 177 -2.15 -3.41 -2.65
C LEU A 177 -2.07 -2.50 -1.43
N ILE A 178 -0.86 -2.09 -1.08
CA ILE A 178 -0.59 -1.10 -0.04
C ILE A 178 0.07 0.10 -0.70
N ALA A 179 -0.65 1.22 -0.74
CA ALA A 179 -0.25 2.42 -1.47
C ALA A 179 -0.12 3.62 -0.53
N ASP A 180 1.08 4.19 -0.45
CA ASP A 180 1.35 5.39 0.34
C ASP A 180 1.34 6.62 -0.58
N GLU A 181 0.36 7.52 -0.37
CA GLU A 181 0.10 8.73 -1.13
C GLU A 181 0.00 8.48 -2.66
N PRO A 182 -0.93 7.64 -3.14
CA PRO A 182 -0.98 7.27 -4.57
C PRO A 182 -1.29 8.45 -5.50
N TYR A 183 -1.99 9.50 -5.04
CA TYR A 183 -2.28 10.70 -5.84
C TYR A 183 -1.15 11.74 -5.79
N ALA A 184 -0.07 11.50 -5.04
CA ALA A 184 1.03 12.45 -4.95
C ALA A 184 1.59 12.82 -6.33
N ASN A 185 1.73 14.12 -6.59
CA ASN A 185 2.22 14.70 -7.85
C ASN A 185 1.34 14.41 -9.09
N LEU A 186 0.12 13.92 -8.94
CA LEU A 186 -0.81 13.74 -10.05
C LEU A 186 -1.62 15.01 -10.30
N ASP A 187 -1.69 15.39 -11.56
CA ASP A 187 -2.63 16.40 -12.01
C ASP A 187 -4.07 15.89 -11.83
N VAL A 188 -5.01 16.79 -11.57
CA VAL A 188 -6.41 16.45 -11.30
C VAL A 188 -7.03 15.65 -12.45
N ASP A 189 -6.68 15.99 -13.68
CA ASP A 189 -7.22 15.36 -14.90
C ASP A 189 -6.84 13.87 -15.04
N VAL A 190 -5.74 13.43 -14.41
CA VAL A 190 -5.28 12.02 -14.49
C VAL A 190 -5.66 11.19 -13.28
N ARG A 191 -6.14 11.81 -12.19
CA ARG A 191 -6.61 11.09 -10.99
C ARG A 191 -7.72 10.09 -11.27
N PRO A 192 -8.73 10.39 -12.13
CA PRO A 192 -9.76 9.42 -12.48
C PRO A 192 -9.21 8.13 -13.09
N ALA A 193 -8.20 8.22 -13.97
CA ALA A 193 -7.60 7.02 -14.55
C ALA A 193 -6.92 6.13 -13.50
N VAL A 194 -6.22 6.72 -12.54
CA VAL A 194 -5.61 5.99 -11.42
C VAL A 194 -6.68 5.40 -10.51
N ARG A 195 -7.71 6.17 -10.15
CA ARG A 195 -8.86 5.68 -9.39
C ARG A 195 -9.48 4.45 -10.04
N ASP A 196 -9.83 4.57 -11.33
CA ASP A 196 -10.53 3.52 -12.07
C ASP A 196 -9.66 2.27 -12.24
N ALA A 197 -8.33 2.45 -12.38
CA ALA A 197 -7.38 1.35 -12.41
C ALA A 197 -7.30 0.60 -11.06
N LEU A 198 -7.42 1.31 -9.95
CA LEU A 198 -7.45 0.72 -8.61
C LEU A 198 -8.78 0.03 -8.34
N LEU A 199 -9.92 0.72 -8.61
CA LEU A 199 -11.25 0.20 -8.34
C LEU A 199 -11.57 -1.05 -9.15
N ARG A 200 -11.19 -1.12 -10.44
CA ARG A 200 -11.35 -2.37 -11.22
C ARG A 200 -10.72 -3.57 -10.54
N ARG A 201 -9.55 -3.41 -9.93
CA ARG A 201 -8.88 -4.50 -9.22
C ARG A 201 -9.52 -4.80 -7.87
N VAL A 202 -10.07 -3.79 -7.22
CA VAL A 202 -10.87 -3.96 -5.99
C VAL A 202 -12.13 -4.76 -6.32
N ASP A 203 -12.83 -4.44 -7.41
CA ASP A 203 -14.01 -5.17 -7.90
C ASP A 203 -13.65 -6.64 -8.27
N ASP A 204 -12.42 -6.87 -8.76
CA ASP A 204 -11.87 -8.21 -9.02
C ASP A 204 -11.38 -8.92 -7.73
N GLY A 205 -11.57 -8.34 -6.56
CA GLY A 205 -11.27 -8.93 -5.26
C GLY A 205 -9.92 -8.54 -4.65
N MET A 206 -9.17 -7.58 -5.22
CA MET A 206 -7.97 -7.04 -4.57
C MET A 206 -8.37 -6.22 -3.34
N ALA A 207 -7.75 -6.48 -2.19
CA ALA A 207 -7.87 -5.59 -1.04
C ALA A 207 -6.91 -4.40 -1.19
N LEU A 208 -7.39 -3.19 -0.90
CA LEU A 208 -6.61 -1.97 -1.04
C LEU A 208 -6.47 -1.26 0.31
N LEU A 209 -5.23 -1.00 0.72
CA LEU A 209 -4.94 -0.10 1.83
C LEU A 209 -4.18 1.11 1.28
N VAL A 210 -4.77 2.29 1.44
CA VAL A 210 -4.13 3.56 1.08
C VAL A 210 -3.73 4.33 2.34
N VAL A 211 -2.54 4.92 2.32
CA VAL A 211 -2.13 5.93 3.29
C VAL A 211 -2.30 7.29 2.63
N THR A 212 -3.10 8.15 3.21
CA THR A 212 -3.32 9.48 2.65
C THR A 212 -3.88 10.46 3.69
N ASN A 213 -3.74 11.76 3.42
CA ASN A 213 -4.49 12.81 4.09
C ASN A 213 -5.45 13.55 3.13
N GLU A 214 -5.50 13.14 1.86
CA GLU A 214 -6.40 13.71 0.86
C GLU A 214 -7.81 13.14 1.04
N ARG A 215 -8.77 13.98 1.45
CA ARG A 215 -10.17 13.59 1.61
C ARG A 215 -10.79 13.13 0.28
N GLU A 216 -10.39 13.76 -0.81
CA GLU A 216 -10.81 13.44 -2.17
C GLU A 216 -10.53 11.96 -2.50
N LEU A 217 -9.30 11.49 -2.28
CA LEU A 217 -8.93 10.09 -2.51
C LEU A 217 -9.78 9.11 -1.68
N VAL A 218 -10.02 9.44 -0.40
CA VAL A 218 -10.85 8.59 0.48
C VAL A 218 -12.27 8.48 -0.04
N THR A 219 -12.85 9.60 -0.50
CA THR A 219 -14.19 9.65 -1.08
C THR A 219 -14.25 8.95 -2.44
N ASP A 220 -13.26 9.20 -3.30
CA ASP A 220 -13.16 8.60 -4.64
C ASP A 220 -13.09 7.07 -4.61
N LEU A 221 -12.49 6.52 -3.57
CA LEU A 221 -12.31 5.07 -3.38
C LEU A 221 -13.38 4.45 -2.49
N ASP A 222 -14.35 5.22 -1.99
CA ASP A 222 -15.35 4.77 -0.99
C ASP A 222 -14.69 4.00 0.18
N ALA A 223 -13.59 4.56 0.68
CA ALA A 223 -12.72 3.86 1.62
C ALA A 223 -13.23 3.93 3.06
N GLN A 224 -13.18 2.81 3.77
CA GLN A 224 -13.23 2.79 5.23
C GLN A 224 -12.03 3.56 5.80
N VAL A 225 -12.18 4.17 6.95
CA VAL A 225 -11.17 5.07 7.50
C VAL A 225 -10.60 4.54 8.82
N LEU A 226 -9.28 4.51 8.93
CA LEU A 226 -8.53 4.35 10.17
C LEU A 226 -7.71 5.61 10.42
N VAL A 227 -7.89 6.28 11.54
CA VAL A 227 -7.12 7.47 11.90
C VAL A 227 -6.07 7.13 12.95
N LEU A 228 -4.80 7.46 12.64
CA LEU A 228 -3.67 7.29 13.56
C LEU A 228 -3.21 8.63 14.12
N ARG A 229 -2.88 8.66 15.42
CA ARG A 229 -2.20 9.76 16.10
C ARG A 229 -1.11 9.21 17.02
N ALA A 230 0.14 9.68 16.81
CA ALA A 230 1.30 9.24 17.59
C ALA A 230 1.43 7.70 17.73
N GLY A 231 1.16 6.98 16.64
CA GLY A 231 1.23 5.52 16.58
C GLY A 231 -0.05 4.80 17.00
N HIS A 232 -1.01 5.46 17.63
CA HIS A 232 -2.22 4.84 18.16
C HIS A 232 -3.44 5.04 17.23
N PRO A 233 -4.31 4.05 17.08
CA PRO A 233 -5.60 4.21 16.43
C PRO A 233 -6.51 5.08 17.32
N ILE A 234 -6.98 6.20 16.79
CA ILE A 234 -7.85 7.15 17.50
C ILE A 234 -9.24 7.31 16.87
N GLY A 235 -9.46 6.76 15.69
CA GLY A 235 -10.74 6.83 15.02
C GLY A 235 -10.86 5.74 13.96
N VAL A 236 -12.06 5.20 13.83
CA VAL A 236 -12.41 4.20 12.82
C VAL A 236 -13.79 4.55 12.27
N GLY A 237 -14.00 4.44 10.98
CA GLY A 237 -15.30 4.72 10.35
C GLY A 237 -15.47 3.99 9.02
N ARG A 238 -16.73 3.85 8.60
CA ARG A 238 -17.07 3.34 7.26
C ARG A 238 -16.82 4.38 6.18
N SER A 239 -16.84 5.65 6.54
CA SER A 239 -16.55 6.78 5.68
C SER A 239 -15.93 7.90 6.52
N LEU A 240 -15.50 9.01 5.88
CA LEU A 240 -14.97 10.18 6.58
C LEU A 240 -16.00 10.83 7.53
N ASP A 241 -17.26 10.77 7.19
CA ASP A 241 -18.32 11.42 7.97
C ASP A 241 -18.82 10.54 9.12
N GLU A 242 -18.50 9.25 9.10
CA GLU A 242 -18.91 8.27 10.10
C GLU A 242 -17.77 7.84 11.04
N VAL A 243 -16.72 8.65 11.18
CA VAL A 243 -15.58 8.32 12.04
C VAL A 243 -15.99 8.34 13.51
N LEU A 244 -15.91 7.19 14.16
CA LEU A 244 -16.06 7.02 15.61
C LEU A 244 -14.69 7.28 16.25
N TRP A 245 -14.62 8.30 17.08
CA TRP A 245 -13.39 8.68 17.76
C TRP A 245 -13.25 7.98 19.10
N THR A 246 -12.07 7.44 19.38
CA THR A 246 -11.72 6.96 20.73
C THR A 246 -11.62 8.20 21.64
N PRO A 247 -12.33 8.25 22.78
CA PRO A 247 -12.23 9.36 23.72
C PRO A 247 -10.78 9.56 24.17
N ASP A 248 -10.28 10.80 24.09
CA ASP A 248 -8.99 11.15 24.68
C ASP A 248 -9.05 10.89 26.20
N GLU A 249 -8.04 10.23 26.75
CA GLU A 249 -7.91 10.11 28.22
C GLU A 249 -7.81 11.49 28.90
N ALA A 250 -7.40 12.53 28.17
CA ALA A 250 -7.37 13.92 28.61
C ALA A 250 -8.76 14.54 28.80
N THR A 251 -9.82 13.94 28.28
CA THR A 251 -11.20 14.44 28.45
C THR A 251 -11.90 13.81 29.67
N ARG A 252 -11.23 12.96 30.41
CA ARG A 252 -11.68 12.55 31.75
C ARG A 252 -11.35 13.65 32.76
N ILE A 253 -11.94 14.83 32.55
CA ILE A 253 -11.94 15.90 33.56
C ILE A 253 -12.98 15.49 34.61
N GLY A 254 -12.47 15.21 35.80
CA GLY A 254 -13.10 15.32 37.09
C GLY A 254 -14.63 15.15 37.21
N GLY A 255 -15.03 14.04 37.74
CA GLY A 255 -16.21 13.92 38.57
C GLY A 255 -15.75 13.78 40.00
#